data_cc9174225e1f5c1d764ba2261256904b
#
_entry.id   cc9174225e1f5c1d764ba2261256904b
#
_cell.length_a   1.000
_cell.length_b   1.000
_cell.length_c   1.000
_cell.angle_alpha   90.00
_cell.angle_beta   90.00
_cell.angle_gamma   90.00
#
_symmetry.space_group_name_H-M   'P 1'
#
loop_
_entity.id
_entity.type
_entity.pdbx_description
1 polymer ?
#
loop_
_entity_poly.entity_id
_entity_poly.type
_entity_poly.pdbx_seq_one_letter_code
_entity_poly.pdbx_strand_id
1 'polypeptide(L)'
;FGIFMPKYAVVEDSLIEEMLFIVLRMVIAACGGLVLSQVALKRLQKPIQRIGAVLGINEEAVVGLFLSFIQSLAMLPLFSKMDKRGKVLNAAFSVAGAYVVGGQMTFVASLRPGNGVTAYMISKVLSGGLAVALAVICLRRSKMIAE
;
A
#
# COMPACT_ATOMS: atom_id res chain seq x y z
N PHE A 1 20.55 2.80 -27.43
CA PHE A 1 20.83 3.00 -25.99
C PHE A 1 22.32 3.23 -25.68
N GLY A 2 23.27 2.69 -26.53
CA GLY A 2 24.73 2.86 -26.36
C GLY A 2 25.27 4.29 -26.45
N ILE A 3 24.48 5.28 -26.87
CA ILE A 3 24.93 6.67 -27.05
C ILE A 3 24.85 7.48 -25.76
N PHE A 4 24.04 7.05 -24.78
CA PHE A 4 23.80 7.79 -23.53
C PHE A 4 24.49 7.21 -22.30
N MET A 5 25.13 6.04 -22.41
CA MET A 5 25.79 5.42 -21.26
C MET A 5 27.29 5.74 -21.28
N PRO A 6 27.83 6.31 -20.21
CA PRO A 6 29.27 6.48 -20.09
C PRO A 6 29.94 5.11 -20.09
N LYS A 7 31.12 5.03 -20.69
CA LYS A 7 31.97 3.84 -20.86
C LYS A 7 32.27 3.04 -19.58
N TYR A 8 31.78 3.51 -18.43
CA TYR A 8 31.97 2.97 -17.09
C TYR A 8 30.64 2.68 -16.36
N ALA A 9 29.52 2.54 -17.09
CA ALA A 9 28.27 2.12 -16.47
C ALA A 9 28.44 0.68 -15.95
N VAL A 10 28.42 0.54 -14.63
CA VAL A 10 28.58 -0.73 -13.91
C VAL A 10 27.27 -1.57 -13.98
N VAL A 11 26.24 -1.05 -14.64
CA VAL A 11 24.90 -1.66 -14.71
C VAL A 11 24.72 -2.28 -16.10
N GLU A 12 24.43 -3.58 -16.15
CA GLU A 12 24.09 -4.28 -17.38
C GLU A 12 22.80 -3.74 -17.99
N ASP A 13 22.71 -3.73 -19.32
CA ASP A 13 21.51 -3.25 -20.05
C ASP A 13 20.24 -4.03 -19.65
N SER A 14 20.37 -5.29 -19.30
CA SER A 14 19.29 -6.14 -18.77
C SER A 14 18.66 -5.59 -17.49
N LEU A 15 19.46 -5.03 -16.59
CA LEU A 15 18.98 -4.43 -15.34
C LEU A 15 18.20 -3.13 -15.60
N ILE A 16 18.56 -2.39 -16.63
CA ILE A 16 17.83 -1.16 -17.01
C ILE A 16 16.44 -1.51 -17.55
N GLU A 17 16.33 -2.53 -18.39
CA GLU A 17 15.05 -3.01 -18.87
C GLU A 17 14.16 -3.50 -17.71
N GLU A 18 14.72 -4.25 -16.78
CA GLU A 18 14.00 -4.72 -15.60
C GLU A 18 13.52 -3.55 -14.73
N MET A 19 14.36 -2.55 -14.49
CA MET A 19 13.98 -1.34 -13.75
C MET A 19 12.86 -0.56 -14.45
N LEU A 20 12.92 -0.42 -15.79
CA LEU A 20 11.86 0.22 -16.58
C LEU A 20 10.54 -0.54 -16.48
N PHE A 21 10.56 -1.87 -16.51
CA PHE A 21 9.38 -2.70 -16.30
C PHE A 21 8.79 -2.51 -14.89
N ILE A 22 9.63 -2.41 -13.87
CA ILE A 22 9.17 -2.16 -12.49
C ILE A 22 8.50 -0.79 -12.41
N VAL A 23 9.12 0.25 -12.95
CA VAL A 23 8.54 1.61 -12.97
C VAL A 23 7.21 1.63 -13.72
N LEU A 24 7.14 0.98 -14.89
CA LEU A 24 5.90 0.90 -15.66
C LEU A 24 4.78 0.22 -14.87
N ARG A 25 5.07 -0.90 -14.21
CA ARG A 25 4.11 -1.58 -13.32
C ARG A 25 3.64 -0.68 -12.18
N MET A 26 4.54 0.11 -11.58
CA MET A 26 4.20 1.06 -10.53
C MET A 26 3.25 2.14 -11.04
N VAL A 27 3.49 2.70 -12.20
CA VAL A 27 2.63 3.72 -12.83
C VAL A 27 1.24 3.13 -13.15
N ILE A 28 1.19 1.95 -13.77
CA ILE A 28 -0.09 1.26 -14.06
C ILE A 28 -0.87 1.00 -12.77
N ALA A 29 -0.20 0.53 -11.73
CA ALA A 29 -0.84 0.28 -10.44
C ALA A 29 -1.36 1.56 -9.77
N ALA A 30 -0.60 2.66 -9.84
CA ALA A 30 -1.04 3.94 -9.31
C ALA A 30 -2.26 4.48 -10.07
N CYS A 31 -2.25 4.42 -11.41
CA CYS A 31 -3.39 4.82 -12.24
C CYS A 31 -4.61 3.92 -12.01
N GLY A 32 -4.42 2.59 -11.94
CA GLY A 32 -5.46 1.63 -11.61
C GLY A 32 -6.05 1.88 -10.22
N GLY A 33 -5.20 2.20 -9.24
CA GLY A 33 -5.59 2.58 -7.89
C GLY A 33 -6.50 3.81 -7.86
N LEU A 34 -6.22 4.82 -8.67
CA LEU A 34 -7.08 6.01 -8.80
C LEU A 34 -8.47 5.64 -9.31
N VAL A 35 -8.55 4.83 -10.36
CA VAL A 35 -9.84 4.37 -10.92
C VAL A 35 -10.60 3.53 -9.90
N LEU A 36 -9.93 2.56 -9.29
CA LEU A 36 -10.52 1.70 -8.26
C LEU A 36 -11.00 2.51 -7.05
N SER A 37 -10.26 3.54 -6.62
CA SER A 37 -10.65 4.40 -5.52
C SER A 37 -11.95 5.16 -5.81
N GLN A 38 -12.10 5.69 -7.03
CA GLN A 38 -13.32 6.36 -7.47
C GLN A 38 -14.54 5.43 -7.47
N VAL A 39 -14.35 4.20 -7.96
CA VAL A 39 -15.40 3.17 -7.95
C VAL A 39 -15.73 2.75 -6.52
N ALA A 40 -14.72 2.52 -5.68
CA ALA A 40 -14.91 2.13 -4.29
C ALA A 40 -15.66 3.20 -3.49
N LEU A 41 -15.25 4.46 -3.60
CA LEU A 41 -15.94 5.59 -2.94
C LEU A 41 -17.41 5.68 -3.35
N LYS A 42 -17.73 5.44 -4.62
CA LYS A 42 -19.13 5.49 -5.11
C LYS A 42 -19.96 4.26 -4.71
N ARG A 43 -19.38 3.06 -4.74
CA ARG A 43 -20.10 1.79 -4.54
C ARG A 43 -20.13 1.31 -3.10
N LEU A 44 -19.10 1.60 -2.34
CA LEU A 44 -18.88 1.08 -0.97
C LEU A 44 -18.99 2.18 0.10
N GLN A 45 -19.79 3.22 -0.12
CA GLN A 45 -19.94 4.35 0.81
C GLN A 45 -20.28 3.89 2.25
N LYS A 46 -21.30 3.03 2.41
CA LYS A 46 -21.75 2.58 3.73
C LYS A 46 -20.66 1.86 4.55
N PRO A 47 -19.96 0.82 4.03
CA PRO A 47 -18.89 0.17 4.77
C PRO A 47 -17.68 1.08 4.99
N ILE A 48 -17.33 1.92 4.01
CA ILE A 48 -16.23 2.88 4.14
C ILE A 48 -16.49 3.86 5.28
N GLN A 49 -17.69 4.44 5.35
CA GLN A 49 -18.09 5.37 6.42
C GLN A 49 -18.07 4.71 7.79
N ARG A 50 -18.53 3.45 7.91
CA ARG A 50 -18.48 2.70 9.18
C ARG A 50 -17.05 2.51 9.66
N ILE A 51 -16.15 2.06 8.79
CA ILE A 51 -14.74 1.85 9.12
C ILE A 51 -14.08 3.19 9.44
N GLY A 52 -14.36 4.24 8.67
CA GLY A 52 -13.89 5.59 8.92
C GLY A 52 -14.29 6.10 10.29
N ALA A 53 -15.56 5.92 10.67
CA ALA A 53 -16.07 6.31 11.98
C ALA A 53 -15.39 5.56 13.13
N VAL A 54 -15.17 4.24 13.00
CA VAL A 54 -14.48 3.42 14.02
C VAL A 54 -13.02 3.83 14.17
N LEU A 55 -12.32 4.07 13.08
CA LEU A 55 -10.90 4.46 13.08
C LEU A 55 -10.71 5.97 13.31
N GLY A 56 -11.75 6.78 13.11
CA GLY A 56 -11.69 8.24 13.17
C GLY A 56 -10.84 8.84 12.05
N ILE A 57 -11.04 8.37 10.82
CA ILE A 57 -10.35 8.78 9.59
C ILE A 57 -11.36 9.04 8.47
N ASN A 58 -10.96 9.84 7.47
CA ASN A 58 -11.80 10.13 6.34
C ASN A 58 -11.92 8.95 5.35
N GLU A 59 -12.87 9.06 4.42
CA GLU A 59 -13.18 8.00 3.45
C GLU A 59 -12.00 7.67 2.55
N GLU A 60 -11.23 8.67 2.12
CA GLU A 60 -10.04 8.48 1.29
C GLU A 60 -8.96 7.67 2.01
N ALA A 61 -8.81 7.86 3.32
CA ALA A 61 -7.88 7.08 4.13
C ALA A 61 -8.33 5.63 4.27
N VAL A 62 -9.62 5.37 4.41
CA VAL A 62 -10.16 3.99 4.44
C VAL A 62 -9.90 3.29 3.10
N VAL A 63 -10.18 3.97 1.98
CA VAL A 63 -9.91 3.41 0.65
C VAL A 63 -8.41 3.18 0.45
N GLY A 64 -7.58 4.08 0.94
CA GLY A 64 -6.12 3.92 0.93
C GLY A 64 -5.66 2.64 1.63
N LEU A 65 -6.20 2.32 2.80
CA LEU A 65 -5.93 1.06 3.51
C LEU A 65 -6.29 -0.15 2.65
N PHE A 66 -7.47 -0.16 2.02
CA PHE A 66 -7.87 -1.25 1.13
C PHE A 66 -6.97 -1.40 -0.09
N LEU A 67 -6.59 -0.30 -0.73
CA LEU A 67 -5.66 -0.33 -1.86
C LEU A 67 -4.29 -0.88 -1.45
N SER A 68 -3.84 -0.56 -0.25
CA SER A 68 -2.56 -1.03 0.29
C SER A 68 -2.51 -2.56 0.49
N PHE A 69 -3.66 -3.24 0.65
CA PHE A 69 -3.70 -4.70 0.66
C PHE A 69 -3.17 -5.33 -0.63
N ILE A 70 -3.43 -4.67 -1.75
CA ILE A 70 -2.97 -5.13 -3.07
C ILE A 70 -1.59 -4.56 -3.34
N GLN A 71 -1.46 -3.24 -3.24
CA GLN A 71 -0.22 -2.52 -3.49
C GLN A 71 -0.23 -1.16 -2.79
N SER A 72 0.72 -0.92 -1.89
CA SER A 72 0.75 0.34 -1.12
C SER A 72 0.95 1.57 -2.00
N LEU A 73 1.64 1.45 -3.13
CA LEU A 73 1.82 2.57 -4.07
C LEU A 73 0.50 3.04 -4.69
N ALA A 74 -0.51 2.16 -4.78
CA ALA A 74 -1.82 2.51 -5.31
C ALA A 74 -2.58 3.52 -4.43
N MET A 75 -2.21 3.66 -3.14
CA MET A 75 -2.82 4.65 -2.24
C MET A 75 -2.19 6.04 -2.34
N LEU A 76 -0.97 6.17 -2.90
CA LEU A 76 -0.24 7.44 -2.94
C LEU A 76 -1.03 8.61 -3.56
N PRO A 77 -1.77 8.42 -4.67
CA PRO A 77 -2.58 9.50 -5.24
C PRO A 77 -3.66 10.03 -4.29
N LEU A 78 -4.14 9.20 -3.35
CA LEU A 78 -5.12 9.61 -2.35
C LEU A 78 -4.48 10.25 -1.12
N PHE A 79 -3.17 10.07 -0.91
CA PHE A 79 -2.48 10.47 0.31
C PHE A 79 -2.62 11.97 0.60
N SER A 80 -2.63 12.83 -0.43
CA SER A 80 -2.83 14.27 -0.29
C SER A 80 -4.21 14.63 0.29
N LYS A 81 -5.25 13.82 -0.03
CA LYS A 81 -6.65 14.02 0.40
C LYS A 81 -6.97 13.39 1.75
N MET A 82 -6.08 12.56 2.29
CA MET A 82 -6.27 11.95 3.59
C MET A 82 -6.10 12.96 4.71
N ASP A 83 -6.89 12.81 5.78
CA ASP A 83 -6.70 13.53 7.02
C ASP A 83 -5.38 13.13 7.73
N LYS A 84 -4.92 13.94 8.68
CA LYS A 84 -3.64 13.73 9.38
C LYS A 84 -3.56 12.33 10.02
N ARG A 85 -4.64 11.89 10.64
CA ARG A 85 -4.74 10.58 11.28
C ARG A 85 -4.72 9.45 10.24
N GLY A 86 -5.46 9.59 9.17
CA GLY A 86 -5.51 8.66 8.05
C GLY A 86 -4.15 8.46 7.40
N LYS A 87 -3.36 9.53 7.22
CA LYS A 87 -1.98 9.45 6.72
C LYS A 87 -1.09 8.58 7.60
N VAL A 88 -1.16 8.77 8.93
CA VAL A 88 -0.36 7.97 9.88
C VAL A 88 -0.78 6.50 9.85
N LEU A 89 -2.10 6.21 9.85
CA LEU A 89 -2.59 4.83 9.80
C LEU A 89 -2.23 4.14 8.50
N ASN A 90 -2.36 4.84 7.35
CA ASN A 90 -1.97 4.30 6.06
C ASN A 90 -0.45 4.05 5.98
N ALA A 91 0.38 4.96 6.49
CA ALA A 91 1.83 4.78 6.54
C ALA A 91 2.21 3.56 7.40
N ALA A 92 1.63 3.44 8.60
CA ALA A 92 1.87 2.30 9.49
C ALA A 92 1.46 0.97 8.84
N PHE A 93 0.28 0.93 8.22
CA PHE A 93 -0.20 -0.26 7.51
C PHE A 93 0.67 -0.60 6.30
N SER A 94 1.10 0.40 5.52
CA SER A 94 1.93 0.20 4.32
C SER A 94 3.26 -0.46 4.63
N VAL A 95 3.83 -0.21 5.81
CA VAL A 95 5.09 -0.85 6.22
C VAL A 95 4.87 -2.30 6.65
N ALA A 96 3.84 -2.58 7.43
CA ALA A 96 3.67 -3.87 8.09
C ALA A 96 2.71 -4.83 7.34
N GLY A 97 1.60 -4.31 6.83
CA GLY A 97 0.48 -5.08 6.30
C GLY A 97 0.23 -4.99 4.81
N ALA A 98 0.98 -4.17 4.07
CA ALA A 98 0.78 -4.03 2.64
C ALA A 98 1.22 -5.27 1.85
N TYR A 99 0.75 -5.36 0.60
CA TYR A 99 1.09 -6.44 -0.34
C TYR A 99 0.63 -7.83 0.13
N VAL A 100 -0.51 -7.91 0.81
CA VAL A 100 -1.11 -9.21 1.20
C VAL A 100 -1.39 -10.05 -0.03
N VAL A 101 -1.95 -9.41 -1.08
CA VAL A 101 -2.21 -10.02 -2.38
C VAL A 101 -1.43 -9.24 -3.44
N GLY A 102 -0.53 -9.88 -4.14
CA GLY A 102 0.26 -9.20 -5.17
C GLY A 102 1.63 -9.82 -5.40
N GLY A 103 2.59 -9.02 -5.83
CA GLY A 103 3.91 -9.50 -6.24
C GLY A 103 4.68 -10.25 -5.15
N GLN A 104 4.61 -9.80 -3.91
CA GLN A 104 5.28 -10.50 -2.80
C GLN A 104 4.65 -11.87 -2.51
N MET A 105 3.31 -11.97 -2.58
CA MET A 105 2.63 -13.26 -2.44
C MET A 105 3.03 -14.23 -3.57
N THR A 106 3.12 -13.73 -4.80
CA THR A 106 3.56 -14.52 -5.96
C THR A 106 5.00 -15.03 -5.78
N PHE A 107 5.88 -14.19 -5.25
CA PHE A 107 7.25 -14.58 -4.92
C PHE A 107 7.28 -15.69 -3.86
N VAL A 108 6.53 -15.56 -2.78
CA VAL A 108 6.42 -16.61 -1.75
C VAL A 108 5.83 -17.90 -2.32
N ALA A 109 4.84 -17.79 -3.21
CA ALA A 109 4.23 -18.94 -3.88
C ALA A 109 5.24 -19.70 -4.77
N SER A 110 6.18 -19.00 -5.38
CA SER A 110 7.24 -19.65 -6.19
C SER A 110 8.25 -20.39 -5.35
N LEU A 111 8.53 -19.95 -4.12
CA LEU A 111 9.48 -20.59 -3.21
C LEU A 111 8.85 -21.71 -2.38
N ARG A 112 7.63 -21.48 -1.88
CA ARG A 112 6.89 -22.41 -1.03
C ARG A 112 5.40 -22.38 -1.33
N PRO A 113 4.91 -23.13 -2.31
CA PRO A 113 3.49 -23.23 -2.64
C PRO A 113 2.69 -23.83 -1.48
N GLY A 114 1.41 -23.47 -1.39
CA GLY A 114 0.51 -23.99 -0.37
C GLY A 114 0.68 -23.33 1.00
N ASN A 115 1.13 -24.06 2.00
CA ASN A 115 1.22 -23.59 3.39
C ASN A 115 2.06 -22.32 3.57
N GLY A 116 3.08 -22.10 2.72
CA GLY A 116 3.90 -20.89 2.75
C GLY A 116 3.10 -19.63 2.40
N VAL A 117 2.24 -19.71 1.40
CA VAL A 117 1.37 -18.59 0.99
C VAL A 117 0.36 -18.27 2.10
N THR A 118 -0.27 -19.29 2.67
CA THR A 118 -1.24 -19.11 3.76
C THR A 118 -0.58 -18.46 4.98
N ALA A 119 0.58 -18.96 5.40
CA ALA A 119 1.33 -18.38 6.52
C ALA A 119 1.73 -16.92 6.23
N TYR A 120 2.16 -16.61 5.01
CA TYR A 120 2.48 -15.26 4.57
C TYR A 120 1.26 -14.32 4.68
N MET A 121 0.12 -14.72 4.13
CA MET A 121 -1.10 -13.90 4.15
C MET A 121 -1.56 -13.63 5.59
N ILE A 122 -1.59 -14.66 6.43
CA ILE A 122 -1.97 -14.52 7.85
C ILE A 122 -1.01 -13.57 8.57
N SER A 123 0.30 -13.76 8.40
CA SER A 123 1.31 -12.90 9.04
C SER A 123 1.17 -11.44 8.63
N LYS A 124 0.92 -11.17 7.36
CA LYS A 124 0.71 -9.80 6.82
C LYS A 124 -0.55 -9.14 7.38
N VAL A 125 -1.65 -9.86 7.43
CA VAL A 125 -2.90 -9.35 7.99
C VAL A 125 -2.74 -9.06 9.49
N LEU A 126 -2.13 -9.97 10.24
CA LEU A 126 -1.90 -9.78 11.68
C LEU A 126 -0.93 -8.62 11.94
N SER A 127 0.21 -8.56 11.24
CA SER A 127 1.17 -7.47 11.43
C SER A 127 0.60 -6.11 11.03
N GLY A 128 -0.16 -6.04 9.93
CA GLY A 128 -0.86 -4.84 9.52
C GLY A 128 -1.91 -4.37 10.53
N GLY A 129 -2.70 -5.31 11.05
CA GLY A 129 -3.67 -5.03 12.11
C GLY A 129 -3.01 -4.52 13.39
N LEU A 130 -1.92 -5.15 13.82
CA LEU A 130 -1.14 -4.71 14.98
C LEU A 130 -0.52 -3.32 14.76
N ALA A 131 0.03 -3.06 13.58
CA ALA A 131 0.61 -1.75 13.26
C ALA A 131 -0.45 -0.63 13.32
N VAL A 132 -1.63 -0.87 12.76
CA VAL A 132 -2.76 0.07 12.84
C VAL A 132 -3.21 0.26 14.29
N ALA A 133 -3.34 -0.82 15.08
CA ALA A 133 -3.72 -0.74 16.47
C ALA A 133 -2.71 0.07 17.30
N LEU A 134 -1.42 -0.19 17.13
CA LEU A 134 -0.35 0.57 17.78
C LEU A 134 -0.37 2.04 17.37
N ALA A 135 -0.54 2.32 16.07
CA ALA A 135 -0.65 3.69 15.58
C ALA A 135 -1.86 4.42 16.20
N VAL A 136 -3.01 3.76 16.32
CA VAL A 136 -4.20 4.33 17.01
C VAL A 136 -3.90 4.62 18.49
N ILE A 137 -3.23 3.72 19.20
CA ILE A 137 -2.86 3.92 20.61
C ILE A 137 -1.89 5.08 20.76
N CYS A 138 -0.84 5.14 19.90
CA CYS A 138 0.12 6.23 19.90
C CYS A 138 -0.55 7.59 19.61
N LEU A 139 -1.46 7.64 18.62
CA LEU A 139 -2.20 8.85 18.30
C LEU A 139 -3.15 9.31 19.41
N ARG A 140 -3.72 8.37 20.18
CA ARG A 140 -4.53 8.71 21.36
C ARG A 140 -3.70 9.29 22.50
N ARG A 141 -2.45 8.82 22.67
CA ARG A 141 -1.53 9.31 23.70
C ARG A 141 -0.86 10.63 23.30
N SER A 142 -0.63 10.84 22.02
CA SER A 142 -0.01 12.05 21.49
C SER A 142 -1.07 13.13 21.29
N LYS A 143 -1.11 14.13 22.16
CA LYS A 143 -1.95 15.33 22.00
C LYS A 143 -1.55 16.19 20.77
N MET A 144 -0.52 15.80 20.03
CA MET A 144 0.05 16.58 18.92
C MET A 144 -0.79 16.58 17.62
N ILE A 145 -1.91 15.85 17.56
CA ILE A 145 -2.73 15.78 16.34
C ILE A 145 -4.17 16.29 16.61
N ALA A 146 -4.39 16.86 17.78
CA ALA A 146 -5.68 17.45 18.15
C ALA A 146 -5.81 18.95 17.76
N GLU A 147 -4.82 19.54 17.10
CA GLU A 147 -4.82 20.92 16.57
C GLU A 147 -4.75 20.93 15.05
#